data_b13c56857a38930d41a7a6e4c77f30fa
#
_entry.id   b13c56857a38930d41a7a6e4c77f30fa
#
_cell.length_a   1.000
_cell.length_b   1.000
_cell.length_c   1.000
_cell.angle_alpha   90.00
_cell.angle_beta   90.00
_cell.angle_gamma   90.00
#
_symmetry.space_group_name_H-M   'P 1'
#
loop_
_entity.id
_entity.type
_entity.pdbx_description
1 polymer ?
#
loop_
_entity_poly.entity_id
_entity_poly.type
_entity_poly.pdbx_seq_one_letter_code
_entity_poly.pdbx_strand_id
1 'polypeptide(L)'
;VLLLAAFYGGARRGTSLQLVSVLGYLFSFLVAVANYQALAKKIELYVPYMSVTADSKLVFYNLDLALDLDKAYYAAVAFIMILFAGWLVTKLICIFANGLRFKRLRFLKGYDWVVAGILNTLLVYLNIYFFFMILSMIPLATIQNLFDKSSTAHFIVESSPIISDYFYRLWITNVIG
;
A
#
# COMPACT_ATOMS: atom_id res chain seq x y z
N VAL A 1 -12.50 -2.15 -12.53
CA VAL A 1 -11.80 -1.50 -13.67
C VAL A 1 -10.31 -1.40 -13.39
N LEU A 2 -9.84 -0.80 -12.26
CA LEU A 2 -8.41 -0.59 -11.97
C LEU A 2 -7.60 -1.90 -11.97
N LEU A 3 -8.09 -2.97 -11.34
CA LEU A 3 -7.39 -4.26 -11.29
C LEU A 3 -7.28 -4.92 -12.67
N LEU A 4 -8.30 -4.78 -13.52
CA LEU A 4 -8.25 -5.26 -14.91
C LEU A 4 -7.21 -4.49 -15.73
N ALA A 5 -7.16 -3.17 -15.57
CA ALA A 5 -6.14 -2.33 -16.20
C ALA A 5 -4.73 -2.69 -15.70
N ALA A 6 -4.59 -2.98 -14.40
CA ALA A 6 -3.34 -3.44 -13.81
C ALA A 6 -2.90 -4.79 -14.39
N PHE A 7 -3.82 -5.74 -14.52
CA PHE A 7 -3.55 -7.03 -15.15
C PHE A 7 -3.05 -6.86 -16.59
N TYR A 8 -3.78 -6.09 -17.40
CA TYR A 8 -3.41 -5.82 -18.78
C TYR A 8 -2.04 -5.14 -18.89
N GLY A 9 -1.77 -4.14 -18.05
CA GLY A 9 -0.48 -3.44 -18.01
C GLY A 9 0.68 -4.37 -17.65
N GLY A 10 0.50 -5.30 -16.71
CA GLY A 10 1.48 -6.32 -16.34
C GLY A 10 1.71 -7.32 -17.47
N ALA A 11 0.63 -7.84 -18.04
CA ALA A 11 0.67 -8.81 -19.13
C ALA A 11 1.47 -8.30 -20.35
N ARG A 12 1.37 -7.01 -20.66
CA ARG A 12 2.13 -6.36 -21.75
C ARG A 12 3.61 -6.15 -21.46
N ARG A 13 4.01 -6.11 -20.19
CA ARG A 13 5.43 -5.91 -19.80
C ARG A 13 6.27 -7.18 -19.88
N GLY A 14 5.65 -8.34 -19.74
CA GLY A 14 6.32 -9.63 -19.65
C GLY A 14 6.88 -9.91 -18.25
N THR A 15 7.00 -11.20 -17.93
CA THR A 15 7.33 -11.66 -16.56
C THR A 15 8.74 -11.25 -16.14
N SER A 16 9.72 -11.27 -17.04
CA SER A 16 11.09 -10.92 -16.67
C SER A 16 11.22 -9.49 -16.14
N LEU A 17 10.61 -8.51 -16.84
CA LEU A 17 10.61 -7.12 -16.37
C LEU A 17 9.69 -6.93 -15.16
N GLN A 18 8.57 -7.67 -15.10
CA GLN A 18 7.67 -7.64 -13.96
C GLN A 18 8.34 -8.18 -12.69
N LEU A 19 9.19 -9.21 -12.78
CA LEU A 19 9.97 -9.72 -11.65
C LEU A 19 10.94 -8.66 -11.12
N VAL A 20 11.62 -7.90 -11.98
CA VAL A 20 12.44 -6.77 -11.52
C VAL A 20 11.61 -5.77 -10.71
N SER A 21 10.41 -5.45 -11.19
CA SER A 21 9.49 -4.57 -10.47
C SER A 21 9.06 -5.13 -9.12
N VAL A 22 8.74 -6.42 -9.05
CA VAL A 22 8.35 -7.11 -7.80
C VAL A 22 9.51 -7.15 -6.80
N LEU A 23 10.70 -7.52 -7.24
CA LEU A 23 11.89 -7.57 -6.38
C LEU A 23 12.26 -6.18 -5.86
N GLY A 24 12.21 -5.17 -6.72
CA GLY A 24 12.43 -3.79 -6.29
C GLY A 24 11.38 -3.31 -5.28
N TYR A 25 10.11 -3.70 -5.47
CA TYR A 25 9.04 -3.38 -4.53
C TYR A 25 9.23 -4.09 -3.18
N LEU A 26 9.60 -5.38 -3.20
CA LEU A 26 9.91 -6.15 -1.99
C LEU A 26 11.09 -5.56 -1.23
N PHE A 27 12.15 -5.17 -1.92
CA PHE A 27 13.29 -4.51 -1.29
C PHE A 27 12.87 -3.17 -0.65
N SER A 28 12.10 -2.35 -1.38
CA SER A 28 11.56 -1.09 -0.86
C SER A 28 10.65 -1.31 0.35
N PHE A 29 9.87 -2.39 0.34
CA PHE A 29 9.03 -2.79 1.46
C PHE A 29 9.85 -3.13 2.71
N LEU A 30 10.92 -3.91 2.57
CA LEU A 30 11.81 -4.23 3.70
C LEU A 30 12.48 -2.99 4.28
N VAL A 31 12.93 -2.08 3.41
CA VAL A 31 13.48 -0.78 3.84
C VAL A 31 12.43 0.05 4.57
N ALA A 32 11.18 0.04 4.08
CA ALA A 32 10.07 0.74 4.72
C ALA A 32 9.78 0.17 6.11
N VAL A 33 9.66 -1.15 6.24
CA VAL A 33 9.45 -1.82 7.55
C VAL A 33 10.56 -1.48 8.55
N ALA A 34 11.80 -1.39 8.10
CA ALA A 34 12.94 -1.09 8.97
C ALA A 34 13.03 0.38 9.42
N ASN A 35 12.45 1.32 8.67
CA ASN A 35 12.72 2.75 8.87
C ASN A 35 11.47 3.62 9.08
N TYR A 36 10.25 3.10 8.92
CA TYR A 36 9.03 3.92 8.97
C TYR A 36 8.83 4.64 10.30
N GLN A 37 9.14 4.02 11.46
CA GLN A 37 8.97 4.64 12.76
C GLN A 37 9.94 5.81 12.97
N ALA A 38 11.20 5.67 12.51
CA ALA A 38 12.20 6.74 12.60
C ALA A 38 11.82 7.94 11.71
N LEU A 39 11.23 7.68 10.54
CA LEU A 39 10.75 8.72 9.65
C LEU A 39 9.45 9.35 10.17
N ALA A 40 8.53 8.57 10.74
CA ALA A 40 7.26 9.04 11.30
C ALA A 40 7.48 10.20 12.30
N LYS A 41 8.40 10.04 13.23
CA LYS A 41 8.76 11.07 14.21
C LYS A 41 9.25 12.39 13.58
N LYS A 42 9.83 12.32 12.38
CA LYS A 42 10.31 13.52 11.66
C LYS A 42 9.22 14.20 10.88
N ILE A 43 8.34 13.44 10.25
CA ILE A 43 7.29 14.00 9.40
C ILE A 43 6.11 14.55 10.19
N GLU A 44 5.93 14.17 11.43
CA GLU A 44 4.92 14.71 12.34
C GLU A 44 4.92 16.25 12.38
N LEU A 45 6.09 16.86 12.24
CA LEU A 45 6.25 18.33 12.22
C LEU A 45 5.81 18.97 10.88
N TYR A 46 5.70 18.19 9.81
CA TYR A 46 5.48 18.71 8.46
C TYR A 46 4.14 18.28 7.85
N VAL A 47 3.63 17.13 8.26
CA VAL A 47 2.38 16.56 7.73
C VAL A 47 1.24 16.89 8.69
N PRO A 48 0.26 17.71 8.27
CA PRO A 48 -0.87 18.02 9.14
C PRO A 48 -1.77 16.80 9.32
N TYR A 49 -2.20 16.55 10.55
CA TYR A 49 -3.24 15.59 10.88
C TYR A 49 -4.41 16.32 11.56
N MET A 50 -5.63 15.97 11.17
CA MET A 50 -6.83 16.52 11.83
C MET A 50 -7.03 15.78 13.15
N SER A 51 -6.95 16.50 14.27
CA SER A 51 -7.17 15.92 15.59
C SER A 51 -8.57 15.32 15.71
N VAL A 52 -8.63 14.12 16.27
CA VAL A 52 -9.90 13.47 16.62
C VAL A 52 -10.53 14.22 17.77
N THR A 53 -11.82 14.52 17.68
CA THR A 53 -12.64 15.12 18.75
C THR A 53 -13.63 14.10 19.28
N ALA A 54 -14.25 14.36 20.42
CA ALA A 54 -15.26 13.47 21.01
C ALA A 54 -16.46 13.20 20.07
N ASP A 55 -16.73 14.14 19.14
CA ASP A 55 -17.79 14.01 18.13
C ASP A 55 -17.35 13.34 16.84
N SER A 56 -16.06 13.02 16.71
CA SER A 56 -15.53 12.36 15.51
C SER A 56 -15.99 10.91 15.47
N LYS A 57 -16.63 10.51 14.37
CA LYS A 57 -17.00 9.13 14.11
C LYS A 57 -15.99 8.50 13.15
N LEU A 58 -15.34 7.46 13.60
CA LEU A 58 -14.45 6.62 12.78
C LEU A 58 -15.11 5.26 12.59
N VAL A 59 -15.21 4.80 11.36
CA VAL A 59 -15.92 3.54 11.02
C VAL A 59 -15.19 2.31 11.56
N PHE A 60 -13.85 2.34 11.54
CA PHE A 60 -13.02 1.17 11.83
C PHE A 60 -12.31 1.22 13.19
N TYR A 61 -12.39 2.32 13.92
CA TYR A 61 -11.61 2.52 15.16
C TYR A 61 -12.50 2.98 16.30
N ASN A 62 -12.28 2.41 17.48
CA ASN A 62 -12.93 2.83 18.71
C ASN A 62 -12.37 4.17 19.18
N LEU A 63 -13.12 4.91 20.01
CA LEU A 63 -12.75 6.24 20.46
C LEU A 63 -11.41 6.27 21.21
N ASP A 64 -11.15 5.27 22.06
CA ASP A 64 -9.89 5.16 22.81
C ASP A 64 -8.67 5.02 21.89
N LEU A 65 -8.80 4.22 20.83
CA LEU A 65 -7.75 4.06 19.82
C LEU A 65 -7.65 5.31 18.93
N ALA A 66 -8.77 5.97 18.69
CA ALA A 66 -8.85 7.13 17.82
C ALA A 66 -8.07 8.34 18.34
N LEU A 67 -7.92 8.46 19.66
CA LEU A 67 -7.17 9.56 20.29
C LEU A 67 -5.66 9.51 19.98
N ASP A 68 -5.10 8.32 19.78
CA ASP A 68 -3.69 8.09 19.42
C ASP A 68 -3.48 7.73 17.95
N LEU A 69 -4.51 7.86 17.13
CA LEU A 69 -4.50 7.43 15.73
C LEU A 69 -3.59 8.30 14.83
N ASP A 70 -3.25 9.51 15.28
CA ASP A 70 -2.26 10.39 14.66
C ASP A 70 -0.90 9.70 14.54
N LYS A 71 -0.45 8.99 15.57
CA LYS A 71 0.81 8.22 15.56
C LYS A 71 0.78 7.14 14.48
N ALA A 72 -0.32 6.39 14.37
CA ALA A 72 -0.51 5.36 13.34
C ALA A 72 -0.56 5.99 11.94
N TYR A 73 -1.22 7.13 11.79
CA TYR A 73 -1.28 7.88 10.54
C TYR A 73 0.12 8.30 10.08
N TYR A 74 0.93 8.90 10.95
CA TYR A 74 2.30 9.28 10.60
C TYR A 74 3.17 8.06 10.27
N ALA A 75 2.99 6.95 10.97
CA ALA A 75 3.67 5.69 10.68
C ALA A 75 3.31 5.16 9.29
N ALA A 76 2.02 5.17 8.94
CA ALA A 76 1.53 4.75 7.63
C ALA A 76 2.03 5.67 6.51
N VAL A 77 1.96 6.99 6.70
CA VAL A 77 2.46 7.98 5.73
C VAL A 77 3.97 7.82 5.53
N ALA A 78 4.75 7.70 6.61
CA ALA A 78 6.19 7.49 6.53
C ALA A 78 6.53 6.20 5.76
N PHE A 79 5.82 5.12 6.04
CA PHE A 79 5.97 3.85 5.34
C PHE A 79 5.75 4.01 3.83
N ILE A 80 4.66 4.65 3.44
CA ILE A 80 4.34 4.87 2.03
C ILE A 80 5.34 5.82 1.35
N MET A 81 5.84 6.83 2.05
CA MET A 81 6.88 7.71 1.51
C MET A 81 8.15 6.94 1.15
N ILE A 82 8.62 6.05 2.04
CA ILE A 82 9.79 5.20 1.78
C ILE A 82 9.49 4.23 0.62
N LEU A 83 8.33 3.60 0.65
CA LEU A 83 7.91 2.67 -0.40
C LEU A 83 7.81 3.35 -1.76
N PHE A 84 7.28 4.57 -1.82
CA PHE A 84 7.18 5.37 -3.04
C PHE A 84 8.55 5.79 -3.56
N ALA A 85 9.46 6.23 -2.69
CA ALA A 85 10.83 6.54 -3.08
C ALA A 85 11.53 5.30 -3.68
N GLY A 86 11.41 4.15 -3.04
CA GLY A 86 11.95 2.89 -3.55
C GLY A 86 11.29 2.45 -4.86
N TRP A 87 9.98 2.69 -5.02
CA TRP A 87 9.27 2.46 -6.28
C TRP A 87 9.82 3.35 -7.42
N LEU A 88 10.11 4.62 -7.15
CA LEU A 88 10.75 5.51 -8.14
C LEU A 88 12.11 4.97 -8.58
N VAL A 89 12.96 4.56 -7.63
CA VAL A 89 14.25 3.93 -7.92
C VAL A 89 14.06 2.66 -8.77
N THR A 90 13.10 1.82 -8.41
CA THR A 90 12.77 0.60 -9.16
C THR A 90 12.32 0.94 -10.58
N LYS A 91 11.55 2.02 -10.79
CA LYS A 91 11.15 2.47 -12.13
C LYS A 91 12.35 2.91 -12.96
N LEU A 92 13.30 3.62 -12.37
CA LEU A 92 14.56 3.99 -13.06
C LEU A 92 15.32 2.73 -13.48
N ILE A 93 15.48 1.75 -12.58
CA ILE A 93 16.11 0.46 -12.91
C ILE A 93 15.39 -0.22 -14.07
N CYS A 94 14.05 -0.25 -14.06
CA CYS A 94 13.26 -0.85 -15.13
C CYS A 94 13.44 -0.16 -16.49
N ILE A 95 13.73 1.14 -16.53
CA ILE A 95 14.03 1.85 -17.77
C ILE A 95 15.34 1.30 -18.38
N PHE A 96 16.38 1.15 -17.58
CA PHE A 96 17.65 0.56 -18.03
C PHE A 96 17.52 -0.94 -18.36
N ALA A 97 16.66 -1.65 -17.63
CA ALA A 97 16.39 -3.08 -17.82
C ALA A 97 15.34 -3.35 -18.92
N ASN A 98 14.91 -2.36 -19.70
CA ASN A 98 13.82 -2.50 -20.67
C ASN A 98 14.05 -3.60 -21.71
N GLY A 99 15.29 -3.94 -22.01
CA GLY A 99 15.64 -5.07 -22.87
C GLY A 99 15.14 -6.43 -22.35
N LEU A 100 14.89 -6.55 -21.04
CA LEU A 100 14.30 -7.76 -20.43
C LEU A 100 12.83 -8.00 -20.83
N ARG A 101 12.15 -6.99 -21.33
CA ARG A 101 10.75 -7.09 -21.82
C ARG A 101 10.59 -8.16 -22.91
N PHE A 102 11.63 -8.35 -23.72
CA PHE A 102 11.62 -9.32 -24.82
C PHE A 102 12.13 -10.72 -24.41
N LYS A 103 12.67 -10.86 -23.18
CA LYS A 103 13.13 -12.14 -22.65
C LYS A 103 11.97 -12.85 -21.94
N ARG A 104 11.49 -13.92 -22.55
CA ARG A 104 10.46 -14.78 -21.94
C ARG A 104 11.13 -15.86 -21.07
N LEU A 105 10.48 -16.18 -19.96
CA LEU A 105 10.91 -17.27 -19.10
C LEU A 105 10.50 -18.61 -19.72
N ARG A 106 11.47 -19.40 -20.17
CA ARG A 106 11.26 -20.66 -20.92
C ARG A 106 10.35 -21.67 -20.19
N PHE A 107 10.37 -21.67 -18.86
CA PHE A 107 9.57 -22.61 -18.07
C PHE A 107 8.08 -22.28 -18.03
N LEU A 108 7.66 -21.03 -18.36
CA LEU A 108 6.26 -20.61 -18.35
C LEU A 108 5.47 -20.98 -19.62
N LYS A 109 6.13 -21.53 -20.67
CA LYS A 109 5.52 -22.14 -21.87
C LYS A 109 4.28 -21.39 -22.42
N GLY A 110 4.33 -20.07 -22.53
CA GLY A 110 3.21 -19.27 -23.09
C GLY A 110 2.31 -18.62 -22.03
N TYR A 111 2.35 -19.01 -20.77
CA TYR A 111 1.62 -18.35 -19.65
C TYR A 111 2.34 -17.15 -19.07
N ASP A 112 3.44 -16.73 -19.67
CA ASP A 112 4.27 -15.62 -19.24
C ASP A 112 3.46 -14.32 -18.99
N TRP A 113 2.56 -13.99 -19.90
CA TRP A 113 1.71 -12.82 -19.78
C TRP A 113 0.70 -12.88 -18.62
N VAL A 114 0.19 -14.08 -18.31
CA VAL A 114 -0.75 -14.28 -17.20
C VAL A 114 -0.04 -14.04 -15.87
N VAL A 115 1.15 -14.66 -15.70
CA VAL A 115 1.94 -14.50 -14.48
C VAL A 115 2.33 -13.02 -14.28
N ALA A 116 2.79 -12.34 -15.33
CA ALA A 116 3.10 -10.92 -15.27
C ALA A 116 1.87 -10.07 -14.91
N GLY A 117 0.71 -10.39 -15.48
CA GLY A 117 -0.57 -9.73 -15.17
C GLY A 117 -0.96 -9.90 -13.71
N ILE A 118 -0.92 -11.13 -13.18
CA ILE A 118 -1.24 -11.42 -11.78
C ILE A 118 -0.30 -10.68 -10.84
N LEU A 119 1.01 -10.76 -11.06
CA LEU A 119 2.00 -10.09 -10.22
C LEU A 119 1.77 -8.57 -10.17
N ASN A 120 1.47 -7.95 -11.32
CA ASN A 120 1.19 -6.52 -11.36
C ASN A 120 -0.12 -6.18 -10.65
N THR A 121 -1.14 -7.02 -10.78
CA THR A 121 -2.43 -6.86 -10.11
C THR A 121 -2.27 -6.89 -8.59
N LEU A 122 -1.45 -7.82 -8.06
CA LEU A 122 -1.16 -7.90 -6.63
C LEU A 122 -0.45 -6.63 -6.12
N LEU A 123 0.53 -6.10 -6.85
CA LEU A 123 1.20 -4.84 -6.47
C LEU A 123 0.22 -3.65 -6.46
N VAL A 124 -0.67 -3.57 -7.46
CA VAL A 124 -1.68 -2.50 -7.52
C VAL A 124 -2.70 -2.66 -6.41
N TYR A 125 -3.12 -3.89 -6.09
CA TYR A 125 -4.02 -4.16 -4.97
C TYR A 125 -3.43 -3.71 -3.64
N LEU A 126 -2.14 -4.00 -3.37
CA LEU A 126 -1.44 -3.52 -2.18
C LEU A 126 -1.44 -1.99 -2.08
N ASN A 127 -1.20 -1.28 -3.20
CA ASN A 127 -1.24 0.18 -3.19
C ASN A 127 -2.66 0.73 -2.95
N ILE A 128 -3.70 0.07 -3.49
CA ILE A 128 -5.10 0.41 -3.20
C ILE A 128 -5.37 0.20 -1.70
N TYR A 129 -4.95 -0.93 -1.14
CA TYR A 129 -5.08 -1.22 0.28
C TYR A 129 -4.44 -0.11 1.15
N PHE A 130 -3.19 0.26 0.87
CA PHE A 130 -2.51 1.32 1.62
C PHE A 130 -3.23 2.67 1.54
N PHE A 131 -3.73 3.01 0.37
CA PHE A 131 -4.51 4.23 0.18
C PHE A 131 -5.78 4.23 1.04
N PHE A 132 -6.55 3.13 1.02
CA PHE A 132 -7.75 3.00 1.84
C PHE A 132 -7.43 2.99 3.34
N MET A 133 -6.36 2.32 3.75
CA MET A 133 -5.93 2.25 5.15
C MET A 133 -5.55 3.65 5.69
N ILE A 134 -4.84 4.47 4.92
CA ILE A 134 -4.57 5.86 5.32
C ILE A 134 -5.85 6.69 5.39
N LEU A 135 -6.72 6.58 4.40
CA LEU A 135 -7.99 7.31 4.40
C LEU A 135 -8.87 6.93 5.58
N SER A 136 -8.85 5.66 6.00
CA SER A 136 -9.64 5.20 7.16
C SER A 136 -9.21 5.86 8.47
N MET A 137 -7.96 6.30 8.57
CA MET A 137 -7.44 6.98 9.75
C MET A 137 -7.76 8.48 9.79
N ILE A 138 -8.30 9.05 8.71
CA ILE A 138 -8.61 10.49 8.64
C ILE A 138 -10.02 10.76 9.17
N PRO A 139 -10.19 11.57 10.26
CA PRO A 139 -11.48 11.80 10.90
C PRO A 139 -12.34 12.84 10.16
N LEU A 140 -12.39 12.76 8.82
CA LEU A 140 -13.26 13.61 8.00
C LEU A 140 -14.61 12.94 7.79
N ALA A 141 -15.70 13.59 8.21
CA ALA A 141 -17.06 13.06 8.09
C ALA A 141 -17.41 12.62 6.67
N THR A 142 -16.96 13.35 5.65
CA THR A 142 -17.17 13.00 4.24
C THR A 142 -16.53 11.67 3.89
N ILE A 143 -15.29 11.43 4.34
CA ILE A 143 -14.54 10.19 4.08
C ILE A 143 -15.18 9.04 4.87
N GLN A 144 -15.47 9.24 6.15
CA GLN A 144 -16.08 8.22 7.00
C GLN A 144 -17.47 7.79 6.51
N ASN A 145 -18.29 8.74 6.04
CA ASN A 145 -19.59 8.42 5.44
C ASN A 145 -19.48 7.62 4.12
N LEU A 146 -18.40 7.80 3.35
CA LEU A 146 -18.12 6.97 2.17
C LEU A 146 -17.72 5.55 2.57
N PHE A 147 -16.93 5.41 3.62
CA PHE A 147 -16.57 4.10 4.17
C PHE A 147 -17.80 3.37 4.71
N ASP A 148 -18.61 4.03 5.54
CA ASP A 148 -19.81 3.44 6.14
C ASP A 148 -20.77 2.84 5.10
N LYS A 149 -20.89 3.48 3.94
CA LYS A 149 -21.78 3.04 2.83
C LYS A 149 -21.15 2.03 1.86
N SER A 150 -19.85 1.76 1.96
CA SER A 150 -19.13 0.96 0.96
C SER A 150 -18.70 -0.39 1.49
N SER A 151 -19.43 -1.45 1.16
CA SER A 151 -19.03 -2.84 1.47
C SER A 151 -17.66 -3.21 0.87
N THR A 152 -17.28 -2.62 -0.26
CA THR A 152 -15.96 -2.83 -0.87
C THR A 152 -14.86 -2.22 -0.02
N ALA A 153 -15.10 -1.04 0.57
CA ALA A 153 -14.13 -0.39 1.43
C ALA A 153 -13.92 -1.19 2.74
N HIS A 154 -15.01 -1.68 3.35
CA HIS A 154 -14.94 -2.60 4.49
C HIS A 154 -14.14 -3.87 4.16
N PHE A 155 -14.43 -4.49 3.02
CA PHE A 155 -13.68 -5.69 2.61
C PHE A 155 -12.18 -5.39 2.45
N ILE A 156 -11.82 -4.27 1.83
CA ILE A 156 -10.41 -3.92 1.60
C ILE A 156 -9.69 -3.65 2.93
N VAL A 157 -10.28 -2.88 3.83
CA VAL A 157 -9.63 -2.47 5.08
C VAL A 157 -9.59 -3.59 6.12
N GLU A 158 -10.71 -4.28 6.33
CA GLU A 158 -10.86 -5.25 7.43
C GLU A 158 -10.64 -6.70 7.00
N SER A 159 -11.04 -7.05 5.78
CA SER A 159 -11.16 -8.45 5.35
C SER A 159 -10.14 -8.85 4.29
N SER A 160 -9.14 -8.02 3.97
CA SER A 160 -8.07 -8.42 3.05
C SER A 160 -7.22 -9.52 3.68
N PRO A 161 -7.21 -10.76 3.11
CA PRO A 161 -6.54 -11.89 3.74
C PRO A 161 -5.06 -11.58 3.99
N ILE A 162 -4.57 -11.87 5.19
CA ILE A 162 -3.16 -11.68 5.63
C ILE A 162 -2.75 -10.20 5.70
N ILE A 163 -3.17 -9.37 4.74
CA ILE A 163 -2.71 -7.99 4.57
C ILE A 163 -3.27 -7.11 5.69
N SER A 164 -4.58 -7.17 5.96
CA SER A 164 -5.23 -6.33 6.97
C SER A 164 -4.66 -6.58 8.37
N ASP A 165 -4.51 -7.84 8.78
CA ASP A 165 -3.95 -8.20 10.10
C ASP A 165 -2.48 -7.76 10.23
N TYR A 166 -1.69 -7.95 9.16
CA TYR A 166 -0.27 -7.61 9.18
C TYR A 166 -0.07 -6.08 9.33
N PHE A 167 -0.77 -5.27 8.52
CA PHE A 167 -0.62 -3.82 8.56
C PHE A 167 -1.32 -3.17 9.75
N TYR A 168 -2.42 -3.76 10.23
CA TYR A 168 -3.03 -3.35 11.48
C TYR A 168 -2.03 -3.47 12.65
N ARG A 169 -1.35 -4.62 12.75
CA ARG A 169 -0.30 -4.80 13.75
C ARG A 169 0.88 -3.86 13.52
N LEU A 170 1.34 -3.73 12.29
CA LEU A 170 2.51 -2.93 11.96
C LEU A 170 2.32 -1.44 12.28
N TRP A 171 1.18 -0.86 11.90
CA TRP A 171 0.96 0.59 11.99
C TRP A 171 0.17 1.00 13.23
N ILE A 172 -0.66 0.13 13.78
CA ILE A 172 -1.51 0.45 14.92
C ILE A 172 -0.97 -0.20 16.18
N THR A 173 -0.94 -1.53 16.26
CA THR A 173 -0.54 -2.20 17.50
C THR A 173 0.92 -1.91 17.89
N ASN A 174 1.86 -1.91 16.94
CA ASN A 174 3.29 -1.67 17.25
C ASN A 174 3.64 -0.19 17.47
N VAL A 175 2.71 0.72 17.21
CA VAL A 175 2.96 2.17 17.30
C VAL A 175 2.19 2.80 18.46
N ILE A 176 0.95 2.34 18.69
CA ILE A 176 0.07 2.87 19.74
C ILE A 176 0.10 1.98 20.98
N GLY A 177 0.27 0.64 20.81
CA GLY A 177 0.09 -0.39 21.83
C GLY A 177 1.28 -0.68 22.74
#